data_62d01dd505053681ce947c14c004f7db
#
_entry.id   62d01dd505053681ce947c14c004f7db
#
_cell.length_a   1.000
_cell.length_b   1.000
_cell.length_c   1.000
_cell.angle_alpha   90.00
_cell.angle_beta   90.00
_cell.angle_gamma   90.00
#
_symmetry.space_group_name_H-M   'P 1'
#
loop_
_entity.id
_entity.type
_entity.pdbx_description
1 polymer ?
#
loop_
_entity_poly.entity_id
_entity_poly.type
_entity_poly.pdbx_seq_one_letter_code
_entity_poly.pdbx_strand_id
1 'polypeptide(L)'
;MGLADRIAVMHGGAIVQCAGPTEVYSRPASRFVGGFVGSPPMNFIAAQSIAGKVRCGALTLQAPRDGALTLGFRGEDIRLVAPAEGLALTVKVAEPMGSHLLLTGWHEGAIVRVVAPPATNIRAGESIGLVFDPARLVWLDPATGLAL
;
A
#
# COMPACT_ATOMS: atom_id res chain seq x y z
N MET A 1 -13.13 -4.98 -11.53
CA MET A 1 -13.16 -6.42 -11.28
C MET A 1 -14.50 -7.08 -11.58
N GLY A 2 -15.56 -6.35 -11.62
CA GLY A 2 -16.83 -6.73 -12.24
C GLY A 2 -17.46 -8.04 -11.73
N LEU A 3 -18.08 -8.77 -12.67
CA LEU A 3 -18.94 -9.93 -12.39
C LEU A 3 -18.21 -11.28 -12.47
N ALA A 4 -16.89 -11.30 -12.60
CA ALA A 4 -16.14 -12.56 -12.72
C ALA A 4 -16.10 -13.32 -11.40
N ASP A 5 -16.29 -14.64 -11.45
CA ASP A 5 -16.12 -15.52 -10.28
C ASP A 5 -14.64 -15.71 -9.94
N ARG A 6 -13.79 -15.72 -10.96
CA ARG A 6 -12.33 -15.84 -10.81
C ARG A 6 -11.64 -14.90 -11.80
N ILE A 7 -10.47 -14.41 -11.39
CA ILE A 7 -9.60 -13.58 -12.21
C ILE A 7 -8.26 -14.28 -12.34
N ALA A 8 -7.77 -14.39 -13.57
CA ALA A 8 -6.42 -14.84 -13.86
C ALA A 8 -5.56 -13.64 -14.24
N VAL A 9 -4.51 -13.37 -13.48
CA VAL A 9 -3.53 -12.33 -13.79
C VAL A 9 -2.36 -12.97 -14.49
N MET A 10 -2.03 -12.45 -15.68
CA MET A 10 -0.95 -12.96 -16.51
C MET A 10 0.23 -12.00 -16.54
N HIS A 11 1.43 -12.57 -16.54
CA HIS A 11 2.68 -11.83 -16.66
C HIS A 11 3.71 -12.71 -17.35
N GLY A 12 4.37 -12.16 -18.38
CA GLY A 12 5.39 -12.90 -19.13
C GLY A 12 4.87 -14.19 -19.78
N GLY A 13 3.61 -14.22 -20.18
CA GLY A 13 2.98 -15.38 -20.81
C GLY A 13 2.51 -16.48 -19.85
N ALA A 14 2.66 -16.25 -18.53
CA ALA A 14 2.24 -17.21 -17.50
C ALA A 14 1.17 -16.61 -16.60
N ILE A 15 0.30 -17.46 -16.03
CA ILE A 15 -0.65 -17.06 -15.00
C ILE A 15 0.13 -16.96 -13.69
N VAL A 16 0.16 -15.76 -13.10
CA VAL A 16 0.87 -15.48 -11.84
C VAL A 16 -0.05 -15.49 -10.62
N GLN A 17 -1.35 -15.34 -10.84
CA GLN A 17 -2.38 -15.56 -9.82
C GLN A 17 -3.73 -15.84 -10.50
N CYS A 18 -4.49 -16.78 -9.92
CA CYS A 18 -5.86 -17.04 -10.31
C CYS A 18 -6.69 -17.27 -9.06
N ALA A 19 -7.62 -16.36 -8.78
CA ALA A 19 -8.45 -16.40 -7.58
C ALA A 19 -9.68 -15.51 -7.75
N GLY A 20 -10.55 -15.48 -6.76
CA GLY A 20 -11.68 -14.56 -6.75
C GLY A 20 -11.23 -13.09 -6.75
N PRO A 21 -12.08 -12.17 -7.26
CA PRO A 21 -11.72 -10.75 -7.35
C PRO A 21 -11.26 -10.13 -6.04
N THR A 22 -11.96 -10.41 -4.95
CA THR A 22 -11.62 -9.90 -3.62
C THR A 22 -10.25 -10.39 -3.16
N GLU A 23 -9.94 -11.66 -3.38
CA GLU A 23 -8.66 -12.24 -3.00
C GLU A 23 -7.50 -11.66 -3.82
N VAL A 24 -7.66 -11.55 -5.13
CA VAL A 24 -6.63 -10.94 -6.01
C VAL A 24 -6.35 -9.51 -5.58
N TYR A 25 -7.39 -8.76 -5.19
CA TYR A 25 -7.24 -7.38 -4.74
C TYR A 25 -6.58 -7.26 -3.37
N SER A 26 -7.08 -8.02 -2.38
CA SER A 26 -6.66 -7.90 -0.98
C SER A 26 -5.40 -8.70 -0.63
N ARG A 27 -5.15 -9.79 -1.35
CA ARG A 27 -4.03 -10.71 -1.14
C ARG A 27 -3.29 -11.00 -2.44
N PRO A 28 -2.69 -9.99 -3.06
CA PRO A 28 -1.91 -10.22 -4.29
C PRO A 28 -0.74 -11.15 -3.99
N ALA A 29 -0.52 -12.10 -4.90
CA ALA A 29 0.54 -13.09 -4.76
C ALA A 29 1.94 -12.50 -4.96
N SER A 30 2.02 -11.30 -5.55
CA SER A 30 3.29 -10.67 -5.87
C SER A 30 3.13 -9.15 -5.97
N ARG A 31 4.28 -8.46 -5.98
CA ARG A 31 4.34 -7.02 -6.24
C ARG A 31 3.71 -6.68 -7.59
N PHE A 32 3.96 -7.51 -8.61
CA PHE A 32 3.38 -7.31 -9.93
C PHE A 32 1.84 -7.28 -9.86
N VAL A 33 1.23 -8.27 -9.21
CA VAL A 33 -0.24 -8.34 -9.10
C VAL A 33 -0.78 -7.15 -8.31
N GLY A 34 -0.17 -6.82 -7.18
CA GLY A 34 -0.61 -5.69 -6.36
C GLY A 34 -0.50 -4.35 -7.07
N GLY A 35 0.53 -4.16 -7.88
CA GLY A 35 0.71 -2.96 -8.69
C GLY A 35 -0.13 -2.92 -9.95
N PHE A 36 -0.58 -4.08 -10.44
CA PHE A 36 -1.38 -4.19 -11.66
C PHE A 36 -2.88 -4.04 -11.39
N VAL A 37 -3.37 -4.58 -10.28
CA VAL A 37 -4.78 -4.59 -9.92
C VAL A 37 -5.11 -3.42 -9.01
N GLY A 38 -6.14 -2.67 -9.39
CA GLY A 38 -6.64 -1.54 -8.60
C GLY A 38 -6.23 -0.18 -9.16
N SER A 39 -7.01 0.84 -8.82
CA SER A 39 -6.77 2.22 -9.21
C SER A 39 -7.13 3.13 -8.02
N PRO A 40 -6.14 3.74 -7.36
CA PRO A 40 -4.71 3.63 -7.63
C PRO A 40 -4.15 2.22 -7.31
N PRO A 41 -2.98 1.88 -7.88
CA PRO A 41 -2.33 0.61 -7.55
C PRO A 41 -1.87 0.58 -6.09
N MET A 42 -1.56 -0.63 -5.60
CA MET A 42 -1.01 -0.82 -4.25
C MET A 42 0.29 -0.04 -4.09
N ASN A 43 0.47 0.57 -2.91
CA ASN A 43 1.72 1.20 -2.54
C ASN A 43 2.72 0.17 -2.04
N PHE A 44 4.00 0.38 -2.33
CA PHE A 44 5.10 -0.47 -1.86
C PHE A 44 6.21 0.39 -1.29
N ILE A 45 6.58 0.12 -0.05
CA ILE A 45 7.71 0.78 0.60
C ILE A 45 8.69 -0.26 1.13
N ALA A 46 9.97 0.10 1.16
CA ALA A 46 11.00 -0.73 1.75
C ALA A 46 10.86 -0.73 3.28
N ALA A 47 11.11 -1.88 3.89
CA ALA A 47 11.06 -2.03 5.32
C ALA A 47 12.18 -2.96 5.79
N GLN A 48 12.59 -2.81 7.04
CA GLN A 48 13.59 -3.65 7.68
C GLN A 48 13.03 -4.16 9.00
N SER A 49 12.98 -5.48 9.13
CA SER A 49 12.50 -6.13 10.35
C SER A 49 13.68 -6.57 11.23
N ILE A 50 13.57 -6.27 12.51
CA ILE A 50 14.51 -6.70 13.55
C ILE A 50 13.68 -7.27 14.70
N ALA A 51 13.99 -8.49 15.10
CA ALA A 51 13.27 -9.22 16.16
C ALA A 51 11.75 -9.28 15.90
N GLY A 52 11.38 -9.53 14.64
CA GLY A 52 9.99 -9.68 14.22
C GLY A 52 9.21 -8.37 14.13
N LYS A 53 9.87 -7.21 14.16
CA LYS A 53 9.22 -5.91 14.18
C LYS A 53 9.83 -4.96 13.16
N VAL A 54 8.95 -4.18 12.52
CA VAL A 54 9.32 -3.07 11.63
C VAL A 54 8.91 -1.77 12.28
N ARG A 55 9.83 -0.84 12.36
CA ARG A 55 9.53 0.54 12.76
C ARG A 55 9.20 1.38 11.54
N CYS A 56 8.05 2.01 11.57
CA CYS A 56 7.52 2.78 10.45
C CYS A 56 7.06 4.13 11.00
N GLY A 57 7.98 5.10 11.06
CA GLY A 57 7.73 6.36 11.76
C GLY A 57 7.46 6.13 13.25
N ALA A 58 6.31 6.58 13.74
CA ALA A 58 5.87 6.37 15.12
C ALA A 58 5.27 4.97 15.34
N LEU A 59 5.09 4.18 14.27
CA LEU A 59 4.42 2.88 14.33
C LEU A 59 5.43 1.75 14.49
N THR A 60 5.00 0.68 15.15
CA THR A 60 5.70 -0.60 15.18
C THR A 60 4.76 -1.67 14.63
N LEU A 61 5.21 -2.36 13.58
CA LEU A 61 4.43 -3.38 12.90
C LEU A 61 5.04 -4.76 13.15
N GLN A 62 4.19 -5.77 13.33
CA GLN A 62 4.63 -7.15 13.37
C GLN A 62 4.96 -7.60 11.95
N ALA A 63 6.11 -8.24 11.79
CA ALA A 63 6.60 -8.70 10.49
C ALA A 63 6.70 -10.24 10.46
N PRO A 64 6.55 -10.88 9.28
CA PRO A 64 6.57 -12.33 9.16
C PRO A 64 7.96 -12.95 9.32
N ARG A 65 9.02 -12.15 9.12
CA ARG A 65 10.42 -12.59 9.28
C ARG A 65 11.32 -11.39 9.50
N ASP A 66 12.57 -11.61 9.87
CA ASP A 66 13.57 -10.54 9.96
C ASP A 66 14.25 -10.29 8.61
N GLY A 67 14.94 -9.17 8.53
CA GLY A 67 15.66 -8.73 7.35
C GLY A 67 14.89 -7.75 6.48
N ALA A 68 15.33 -7.61 5.25
CA ALA A 68 14.72 -6.71 4.28
C ALA A 68 13.35 -7.24 3.80
N LEU A 69 12.37 -6.37 3.78
CA LEU A 69 11.00 -6.65 3.36
C LEU A 69 10.48 -5.52 2.48
N THR A 70 9.46 -5.82 1.70
CA THR A 70 8.63 -4.81 1.05
C THR A 70 7.25 -4.84 1.73
N LEU A 71 6.79 -3.67 2.16
CA LEU A 71 5.46 -3.50 2.73
C LEU A 71 4.52 -2.98 1.65
N GLY A 72 3.46 -3.74 1.37
CA GLY A 72 2.40 -3.36 0.44
C GLY A 72 1.14 -2.95 1.18
N PHE A 73 0.52 -1.87 0.75
CA PHE A 73 -0.74 -1.39 1.32
C PHE A 73 -1.56 -0.60 0.31
N ARG A 74 -2.88 -0.66 0.45
CA ARG A 74 -3.80 0.11 -0.38
C ARG A 74 -4.01 1.51 0.19
N GLY A 75 -4.12 2.49 -0.68
CA GLY A 75 -4.31 3.88 -0.26
C GLY A 75 -5.60 4.14 0.51
N GLU A 76 -6.66 3.38 0.23
CA GLU A 76 -7.94 3.47 0.92
C GLU A 76 -7.96 2.81 2.31
N ASP A 77 -6.98 1.98 2.61
CA ASP A 77 -6.88 1.29 3.91
C ASP A 77 -6.10 2.09 4.95
N ILE A 78 -5.68 3.29 4.60
CA ILE A 78 -4.89 4.18 5.45
C ILE A 78 -5.83 5.08 6.27
N ARG A 79 -5.51 5.22 7.56
CA ARG A 79 -6.13 6.24 8.41
C ARG A 79 -5.16 7.41 8.57
N LEU A 80 -5.65 8.62 8.37
CA LEU A 80 -4.85 9.83 8.49
C LEU A 80 -4.82 10.31 9.94
N VAL A 81 -3.62 10.66 10.40
CA VAL A 81 -3.35 11.19 11.73
C VAL A 81 -2.35 12.35 11.61
N ALA A 82 -2.00 12.97 12.75
CA ALA A 82 -0.92 13.95 12.76
C ALA A 82 0.41 13.29 12.37
N PRO A 83 1.33 14.01 11.72
CA PRO A 83 2.60 13.43 11.26
C PRO A 83 3.40 12.70 12.32
N ALA A 84 3.38 13.19 13.56
CA ALA A 84 4.10 12.57 14.67
C ALA A 84 3.46 11.30 15.22
N GLU A 85 2.23 10.99 14.81
CA GLU A 85 1.45 9.83 15.31
C GLU A 85 1.46 8.64 14.36
N GLY A 86 2.10 8.74 13.22
CA GLY A 86 2.15 7.68 12.22
C GLY A 86 3.42 7.74 11.38
N LEU A 87 3.35 7.17 10.19
CA LEU A 87 4.38 7.35 9.18
C LEU A 87 4.17 8.71 8.53
N ALA A 88 5.11 9.63 8.71
CA ALA A 88 5.01 10.97 8.14
C ALA A 88 5.17 10.94 6.62
N LEU A 89 4.28 11.63 5.93
CA LEU A 89 4.31 11.79 4.48
C LEU A 89 4.08 13.26 4.16
N THR A 90 4.96 13.83 3.33
CA THR A 90 4.72 15.15 2.76
C THR A 90 3.92 15.02 1.48
N VAL A 91 2.77 15.65 1.43
CA VAL A 91 1.90 15.63 0.25
C VAL A 91 2.49 16.55 -0.82
N LYS A 92 2.68 16.00 -2.01
CA LYS A 92 3.17 16.77 -3.17
C LYS A 92 2.03 17.18 -4.09
N VAL A 93 1.01 16.34 -4.22
CA VAL A 93 -0.15 16.62 -5.06
C VAL A 93 -1.41 16.22 -4.30
N ALA A 94 -2.42 17.08 -4.33
CA ALA A 94 -3.74 16.78 -3.79
C ALA A 94 -4.76 16.97 -4.91
N GLU A 95 -5.42 15.89 -5.32
CA GLU A 95 -6.32 15.88 -6.46
C GLU A 95 -7.75 15.52 -6.04
N PRO A 96 -8.69 16.47 -6.09
CA PRO A 96 -10.10 16.15 -5.91
C PRO A 96 -10.57 15.28 -7.08
N MET A 97 -11.05 14.08 -6.76
CA MET A 97 -11.52 13.10 -7.75
C MET A 97 -13.05 12.97 -7.76
N GLY A 98 -13.75 13.85 -7.06
CA GLY A 98 -15.20 13.78 -6.90
C GLY A 98 -15.61 12.91 -5.73
N SER A 99 -15.44 11.60 -5.85
CA SER A 99 -15.80 10.64 -4.80
C SER A 99 -14.79 10.57 -3.65
N HIS A 100 -13.56 11.07 -3.87
CA HIS A 100 -12.48 11.04 -2.90
C HIS A 100 -11.43 12.11 -3.21
N LEU A 101 -10.53 12.33 -2.28
CA LEU A 101 -9.32 13.14 -2.47
C LEU A 101 -8.13 12.20 -2.61
N LEU A 102 -7.41 12.29 -3.73
CA LEU A 102 -6.20 11.51 -3.96
C LEU A 102 -4.98 12.32 -3.55
N LEU A 103 -4.27 11.84 -2.54
CA LEU A 103 -3.05 12.47 -2.04
C LEU A 103 -1.85 11.67 -2.52
N THR A 104 -0.90 12.34 -3.14
CA THR A 104 0.35 11.73 -3.61
C THR A 104 1.53 12.37 -2.90
N GLY A 105 2.40 11.56 -2.36
CA GLY A 105 3.63 12.00 -1.70
C GLY A 105 4.76 11.01 -1.93
N TRP A 106 5.89 11.26 -1.29
CA TRP A 106 7.08 10.44 -1.40
C TRP A 106 7.54 10.00 -0.03
N HIS A 107 7.91 8.74 0.07
CA HIS A 107 8.55 8.18 1.25
C HIS A 107 9.79 7.40 0.79
N GLU A 108 10.97 7.88 1.16
CA GLU A 108 12.27 7.25 0.81
C GLU A 108 12.39 6.87 -0.67
N GLY A 109 11.97 7.80 -1.55
CA GLY A 109 12.02 7.60 -2.99
C GLY A 109 10.85 6.82 -3.58
N ALA A 110 9.97 6.26 -2.78
CA ALA A 110 8.77 5.57 -3.24
C ALA A 110 7.59 6.53 -3.31
N ILE A 111 6.80 6.41 -4.37
CA ILE A 111 5.54 7.14 -4.50
C ILE A 111 4.50 6.47 -3.60
N VAL A 112 3.83 7.27 -2.77
CA VAL A 112 2.73 6.80 -1.92
C VAL A 112 1.48 7.57 -2.28
N ARG A 113 0.41 6.84 -2.60
CA ARG A 113 -0.90 7.41 -2.90
C ARG A 113 -1.88 7.00 -1.82
N VAL A 114 -2.57 8.00 -1.27
CA VAL A 114 -3.55 7.83 -0.20
C VAL A 114 -4.90 8.32 -0.70
N VAL A 115 -5.93 7.52 -0.45
CA VAL A 115 -7.31 7.86 -0.79
C VAL A 115 -7.98 8.36 0.49
N ALA A 116 -8.34 9.63 0.49
CA ALA A 116 -8.99 10.28 1.63
C ALA A 116 -10.44 10.64 1.30
N PRO A 117 -11.30 10.85 2.32
CA PRO A 117 -12.66 11.33 2.08
C PRO A 117 -12.67 12.65 1.29
N PRO A 118 -13.67 12.89 0.43
CA PRO A 118 -13.70 14.06 -0.45
C PRO A 118 -13.70 15.39 0.29
N ALA A 119 -14.19 15.43 1.52
CA ALA A 119 -14.22 16.62 2.35
C ALA A 119 -12.91 16.88 3.13
N THR A 120 -11.90 16.03 2.95
CA THR A 120 -10.60 16.20 3.61
C THR A 120 -9.93 17.48 3.13
N ASN A 121 -9.48 18.32 4.08
CA ASN A 121 -8.84 19.60 3.78
C ASN A 121 -7.31 19.49 3.94
N ILE A 122 -6.67 18.89 2.94
CA ILE A 122 -5.21 18.74 2.88
C ILE A 122 -4.74 19.29 1.54
N ARG A 123 -3.67 20.08 1.60
CA ARG A 123 -3.07 20.73 0.42
C ARG A 123 -1.67 20.23 0.17
N ALA A 124 -1.21 20.41 -1.07
CA ALA A 124 0.18 20.16 -1.41
C ALA A 124 1.12 20.98 -0.50
N GLY A 125 2.19 20.34 -0.04
CA GLY A 125 3.16 20.91 0.89
C GLY A 125 2.89 20.58 2.35
N GLU A 126 1.68 20.16 2.70
CA GLU A 126 1.35 19.74 4.07
C GLU A 126 1.88 18.33 4.36
N SER A 127 2.21 18.08 5.63
CA SER A 127 2.60 16.76 6.09
C SER A 127 1.42 16.08 6.80
N ILE A 128 1.30 14.78 6.57
CA ILE A 128 0.27 13.93 7.18
C ILE A 128 0.94 12.72 7.81
N GLY A 129 0.27 12.08 8.75
CA GLY A 129 0.67 10.79 9.31
C GLY A 129 -0.22 9.67 8.77
N LEU A 130 0.40 8.55 8.45
CA LEU A 130 -0.30 7.38 7.95
C LEU A 130 -0.32 6.30 9.04
N VAL A 131 -1.51 5.74 9.29
CA VAL A 131 -1.68 4.57 10.16
C VAL A 131 -2.25 3.43 9.33
N PHE A 132 -1.60 2.29 9.43
CA PHE A 132 -1.97 1.09 8.68
C PHE A 132 -2.91 0.21 9.49
N ASP A 133 -3.82 -0.48 8.80
CA ASP A 133 -4.54 -1.61 9.36
C ASP A 133 -3.68 -2.88 9.18
N PRO A 134 -3.16 -3.49 10.27
CA PRO A 134 -2.29 -4.65 10.16
C PRO A 134 -2.91 -5.82 9.41
N ALA A 135 -4.23 -5.98 9.46
CA ALA A 135 -4.94 -7.06 8.77
C ALA A 135 -4.96 -6.89 7.24
N ARG A 136 -4.63 -5.69 6.75
CA ARG A 136 -4.67 -5.36 5.32
C ARG A 136 -3.31 -5.14 4.70
N LEU A 137 -2.25 -5.35 5.46
CA LEU A 137 -0.89 -5.24 4.96
C LEU A 137 -0.50 -6.50 4.18
N VAL A 138 0.32 -6.30 3.17
CA VAL A 138 0.92 -7.39 2.39
C VAL A 138 2.44 -7.28 2.53
N TRP A 139 3.05 -8.35 3.03
CA TRP A 139 4.50 -8.43 3.14
C TRP A 139 5.07 -9.20 1.97
N LEU A 140 6.11 -8.67 1.34
CA LEU A 140 6.70 -9.23 0.14
C LEU A 140 8.21 -9.38 0.32
N ASP A 141 8.77 -10.40 -0.35
CA ASP A 141 10.21 -10.55 -0.48
C ASP A 141 10.73 -9.52 -1.49
N PRO A 142 11.67 -8.63 -1.11
CA PRO A 142 12.16 -7.61 -2.03
C PRO A 142 12.97 -8.18 -3.20
N ALA A 143 13.57 -9.37 -3.04
CA ALA A 143 14.36 -9.99 -4.10
C ALA A 143 13.49 -10.64 -5.18
N THR A 144 12.40 -11.30 -4.79
CA THR A 144 11.51 -12.03 -5.71
C THR A 144 10.24 -11.29 -6.05
N GLY A 145 9.81 -10.35 -5.20
CA GLY A 145 8.52 -9.68 -5.30
C GLY A 145 7.34 -10.57 -4.90
N LEU A 146 7.59 -11.75 -4.35
CA LEU A 146 6.52 -12.68 -3.96
C LEU A 146 6.02 -12.39 -2.54
N ALA A 147 4.72 -12.63 -2.33
CA ALA A 147 4.11 -12.51 -1.02
C ALA A 147 4.66 -13.59 -0.06
N LEU A 148 4.81 -13.18 1.19
CA LEU A 148 5.28 -14.04 2.28
C LEU A 148 4.13 -14.63 3.07
#